data_048eb1c065df699f7247a6daad5b918c
#
_entry.id   048eb1c065df699f7247a6daad5b918c
#
_cell.length_a   1.000
_cell.length_b   1.000
_cell.length_c   1.000
_cell.angle_alpha   90.00
_cell.angle_beta   90.00
_cell.angle_gamma   90.00
#
_symmetry.space_group_name_H-M   'P 1'
#
loop_
_entity.id
_entity.type
_entity.pdbx_description
1 polymer ?
#
loop_
_entity_poly.entity_id
_entity_poly.type
_entity_poly.pdbx_seq_one_letter_code
_entity_poly.pdbx_strand_id
1 'polypeptide(L)'
;MNNNKLTVSHAPFWHDGDSLFQMNLNIMIATLPAIIFGIIQFGAPAVGVLALSLSSAMIWELLLNVVSKNKITIGDLDSAVIGLLFGMMLPATSPWWLVITGTFVAVVIGKMIFGGIGASPFNPTLLGMAFLMLSWKVFFDFDAAYVNYDFNFTALAPLTALKFQGASAVDGLFPISDLIMGKQVGAIGATFGLGLIIGGIYLILRGYVRWEIPVSFIAGILFTAYCFKLANPETYAGPMIHLFSGYTLFGAFFLATENASSPVNRIPMIIYGFFAAAMIILMRNIGSYADGTVLAILLLNLVNPLIDTIRPKALGKGVNNA
;
A
#
# COMPACT_ATOMS: atom_id res chain seq x y z
N MET A 1 -39.28 10.94 -38.81
CA MET A 1 -37.89 10.58 -39.18
C MET A 1 -37.00 10.79 -38.00
N ASN A 2 -36.57 9.69 -37.35
CA ASN A 2 -35.62 9.78 -36.24
C ASN A 2 -34.24 10.20 -36.78
N ASN A 3 -33.82 11.43 -36.48
CA ASN A 3 -32.49 11.90 -36.77
C ASN A 3 -31.51 11.18 -35.79
N ASN A 4 -31.14 9.95 -36.11
CA ASN A 4 -30.02 9.29 -35.46
C ASN A 4 -28.75 10.05 -35.83
N LYS A 5 -28.33 10.96 -34.95
CA LYS A 5 -27.03 11.62 -35.10
C LYS A 5 -25.95 10.54 -34.97
N LEU A 6 -25.20 10.32 -36.03
CA LEU A 6 -24.03 9.47 -35.99
C LEU A 6 -23.01 10.09 -35.02
N THR A 7 -22.63 9.34 -33.99
CA THR A 7 -21.59 9.78 -33.06
C THR A 7 -20.25 9.35 -33.64
N VAL A 8 -19.42 10.32 -34.00
CA VAL A 8 -18.03 10.05 -34.43
C VAL A 8 -17.17 10.01 -33.20
N SER A 9 -16.57 8.85 -32.90
CA SER A 9 -15.56 8.69 -31.87
C SER A 9 -14.20 8.39 -32.52
N HIS A 10 -13.10 8.82 -31.85
CA HIS A 10 -11.75 8.43 -32.27
C HIS A 10 -11.33 7.13 -31.55
N ALA A 11 -10.36 6.48 -32.15
CA ALA A 11 -9.79 5.25 -31.58
C ALA A 11 -9.35 5.42 -30.11
N PRO A 12 -9.44 4.37 -29.29
CA PRO A 12 -9.76 2.99 -29.68
C PRO A 12 -11.26 2.73 -29.76
N PHE A 13 -11.69 2.00 -30.80
CA PHE A 13 -13.11 1.63 -31.02
C PHE A 13 -13.53 0.40 -30.22
N TRP A 14 -12.56 -0.35 -29.69
CA TRP A 14 -12.81 -1.52 -28.87
C TRP A 14 -12.71 -1.13 -27.39
N HIS A 15 -13.78 -1.35 -26.65
CA HIS A 15 -13.84 -1.13 -25.20
C HIS A 15 -13.98 -2.47 -24.49
N ASP A 16 -13.14 -2.71 -23.52
CA ASP A 16 -13.13 -3.94 -22.69
C ASP A 16 -14.31 -3.98 -21.70
N GLY A 17 -15.05 -2.89 -21.58
CA GLY A 17 -16.18 -2.76 -20.65
C GLY A 17 -15.77 -2.41 -19.22
N ASP A 18 -14.50 -2.44 -18.89
CA ASP A 18 -14.00 -2.05 -17.58
C ASP A 18 -14.05 -0.53 -17.39
N SER A 19 -14.55 -0.12 -16.23
CA SER A 19 -14.61 1.27 -15.80
C SER A 19 -13.75 1.50 -14.58
N LEU A 20 -13.38 2.76 -14.29
CA LEU A 20 -12.69 3.13 -13.05
C LEU A 20 -13.47 2.68 -11.82
N PHE A 21 -14.79 2.78 -11.85
CA PHE A 21 -15.65 2.28 -10.78
C PHE A 21 -15.45 0.78 -10.55
N GLN A 22 -15.45 -0.03 -11.61
CA GLN A 22 -15.27 -1.48 -11.49
C GLN A 22 -13.88 -1.84 -10.96
N MET A 23 -12.84 -1.17 -11.44
CA MET A 23 -11.48 -1.36 -10.96
C MET A 23 -11.38 -1.06 -9.45
N ASN A 24 -11.84 0.11 -9.03
CA ASN A 24 -11.81 0.53 -7.63
C ASN A 24 -12.68 -0.36 -6.73
N LEU A 25 -13.84 -0.78 -7.20
CA LEU A 25 -14.69 -1.74 -6.49
C LEU A 25 -13.98 -3.09 -6.29
N ASN A 26 -13.28 -3.59 -7.31
CA ASN A 26 -12.53 -4.84 -7.20
C ASN A 26 -11.33 -4.71 -6.22
N ILE A 27 -10.67 -3.54 -6.17
CA ILE A 27 -9.64 -3.29 -5.15
C ILE A 27 -10.24 -3.34 -3.75
N MET A 28 -11.41 -2.71 -3.53
CA MET A 28 -12.10 -2.78 -2.23
C MET A 28 -12.51 -4.22 -1.88
N ILE A 29 -13.02 -5.00 -2.83
CA ILE A 29 -13.35 -6.43 -2.62
C ILE A 29 -12.10 -7.23 -2.27
N ALA A 30 -10.99 -6.99 -2.92
CA ALA A 30 -9.72 -7.67 -2.66
C ALA A 30 -9.18 -7.44 -1.24
N THR A 31 -9.50 -6.29 -0.64
CA THR A 31 -9.10 -5.98 0.74
C THR A 31 -10.02 -6.57 1.81
N LEU A 32 -11.24 -7.03 1.45
CA LEU A 32 -12.23 -7.53 2.41
C LEU A 32 -11.71 -8.64 3.34
N PRO A 33 -10.97 -9.67 2.88
CA PRO A 33 -10.47 -10.70 3.77
C PRO A 33 -9.59 -10.13 4.91
N ALA A 34 -8.72 -9.18 4.59
CA ALA A 34 -7.86 -8.53 5.58
C ALA A 34 -8.65 -7.60 6.51
N ILE A 35 -9.63 -6.87 5.98
CA ILE A 35 -10.53 -6.00 6.77
C ILE A 35 -11.37 -6.81 7.75
N ILE A 36 -12.02 -7.87 7.30
CA ILE A 36 -12.86 -8.74 8.14
C ILE A 36 -12.03 -9.31 9.28
N PHE A 37 -10.83 -9.81 8.97
CA PHE A 37 -9.93 -10.31 10.01
C PHE A 37 -9.52 -9.22 10.99
N GLY A 38 -9.14 -8.02 10.52
CA GLY A 38 -8.79 -6.88 11.37
C GLY A 38 -9.96 -6.45 12.29
N ILE A 39 -11.19 -6.48 11.78
CA ILE A 39 -12.38 -6.19 12.60
C ILE A 39 -12.60 -7.27 13.67
N ILE A 40 -12.40 -8.54 13.34
CA ILE A 40 -12.50 -9.63 14.32
C ILE A 40 -11.42 -9.50 15.40
N GLN A 41 -10.20 -9.13 15.01
CA GLN A 41 -9.07 -9.04 15.92
C GLN A 41 -9.11 -7.80 16.82
N PHE A 42 -9.46 -6.62 16.27
CA PHE A 42 -9.40 -5.35 16.98
C PHE A 42 -10.77 -4.82 17.41
N GLY A 43 -11.88 -5.46 16.98
CA GLY A 43 -13.23 -5.15 17.41
C GLY A 43 -13.81 -3.85 16.84
N ALA A 44 -14.77 -3.28 17.58
CA ALA A 44 -15.52 -2.08 17.17
C ALA A 44 -14.66 -0.84 16.87
N PRO A 45 -13.55 -0.55 17.57
CA PRO A 45 -12.68 0.58 17.23
C PRO A 45 -12.15 0.52 15.80
N ALA A 46 -11.78 -0.67 15.31
CA ALA A 46 -11.32 -0.84 13.93
C ALA A 46 -12.39 -0.45 12.91
N VAL A 47 -13.66 -0.81 13.16
CA VAL A 47 -14.78 -0.40 12.30
C VAL A 47 -14.91 1.14 12.27
N GLY A 48 -14.78 1.78 13.45
CA GLY A 48 -14.83 3.23 13.57
C GLY A 48 -13.76 3.94 12.74
N VAL A 49 -12.49 3.46 12.83
CA VAL A 49 -11.36 4.03 12.08
C VAL A 49 -11.56 3.83 10.58
N LEU A 50 -11.94 2.62 10.13
CA LEU A 50 -12.16 2.33 8.70
C LEU A 50 -13.33 3.14 8.13
N ALA A 51 -14.46 3.20 8.83
CA ALA A 51 -15.62 3.97 8.39
C ALA A 51 -15.32 5.47 8.32
N LEU A 52 -14.64 6.01 9.35
CA LEU A 52 -14.24 7.41 9.39
C LEU A 52 -13.24 7.75 8.29
N SER A 53 -12.27 6.88 8.05
CA SER A 53 -11.27 7.08 7.00
C SER A 53 -11.90 7.09 5.61
N LEU A 54 -12.75 6.12 5.30
CA LEU A 54 -13.47 6.03 4.03
C LEU A 54 -14.38 7.26 3.83
N SER A 55 -15.21 7.58 4.81
CA SER A 55 -16.18 8.70 4.71
C SER A 55 -15.47 10.05 4.62
N SER A 56 -14.44 10.29 5.43
CA SER A 56 -13.70 11.56 5.39
C SER A 56 -12.96 11.76 4.07
N ALA A 57 -12.37 10.71 3.49
CA ALA A 57 -11.72 10.78 2.19
C ALA A 57 -12.71 11.18 1.07
N MET A 58 -13.90 10.59 1.06
CA MET A 58 -14.96 10.95 0.10
C MET A 58 -15.48 12.37 0.33
N ILE A 59 -15.61 12.79 1.58
CA ILE A 59 -16.06 14.17 1.92
C ILE A 59 -15.01 15.19 1.44
N TRP A 60 -13.71 14.95 1.63
CA TRP A 60 -12.66 15.85 1.14
C TRP A 60 -12.71 16.02 -0.37
N GLU A 61 -12.88 14.94 -1.13
CA GLU A 61 -13.04 15.03 -2.57
C GLU A 61 -14.28 15.83 -2.96
N LEU A 62 -15.42 15.57 -2.33
CA LEU A 62 -16.66 16.30 -2.59
C LEU A 62 -16.49 17.80 -2.34
N LEU A 63 -15.96 18.16 -1.17
CA LEU A 63 -15.75 19.57 -0.80
C LEU A 63 -14.86 20.29 -1.82
N LEU A 64 -13.75 19.66 -2.23
CA LEU A 64 -12.86 20.25 -3.21
C LEU A 64 -13.48 20.37 -4.60
N ASN A 65 -14.21 19.37 -5.07
CA ASN A 65 -14.92 19.46 -6.34
C ASN A 65 -15.96 20.59 -6.34
N VAL A 66 -16.68 20.77 -5.24
CA VAL A 66 -17.65 21.86 -5.09
C VAL A 66 -16.97 23.24 -5.04
N VAL A 67 -15.91 23.38 -4.22
CA VAL A 67 -15.16 24.64 -4.09
C VAL A 67 -14.47 25.04 -5.39
N SER A 68 -13.87 24.07 -6.07
CA SER A 68 -13.17 24.29 -7.37
C SER A 68 -14.11 24.34 -8.56
N LYS A 69 -15.43 24.15 -8.35
CA LYS A 69 -16.45 24.10 -9.42
C LYS A 69 -16.13 23.04 -10.49
N ASN A 70 -15.47 21.98 -10.09
CA ASN A 70 -15.18 20.84 -10.95
C ASN A 70 -16.35 19.85 -11.01
N LYS A 71 -16.30 18.93 -11.96
CA LYS A 71 -17.26 17.83 -12.01
C LYS A 71 -17.11 16.95 -10.77
N ILE A 72 -18.24 16.49 -10.22
CA ILE A 72 -18.25 15.56 -9.09
C ILE A 72 -17.78 14.19 -9.56
N THR A 73 -16.67 13.71 -9.02
CA THR A 73 -15.99 12.46 -9.40
C THR A 73 -16.16 11.32 -8.39
N ILE A 74 -16.89 11.53 -7.30
CA ILE A 74 -17.09 10.53 -6.23
C ILE A 74 -17.56 9.16 -6.74
N GLY A 75 -18.30 9.14 -7.86
CA GLY A 75 -18.84 7.92 -8.46
C GLY A 75 -17.79 6.95 -9.01
N ASP A 76 -16.53 7.35 -9.12
CA ASP A 76 -15.42 6.49 -9.53
C ASP A 76 -14.82 5.66 -8.38
N LEU A 77 -15.18 5.95 -7.11
CA LEU A 77 -14.71 5.31 -5.88
C LEU A 77 -13.20 5.43 -5.59
N ASP A 78 -12.46 6.24 -6.31
CA ASP A 78 -11.01 6.34 -6.15
C ASP A 78 -10.64 6.88 -4.76
N SER A 79 -11.29 7.96 -4.29
CA SER A 79 -11.06 8.45 -2.92
C SER A 79 -11.58 7.49 -1.84
N ALA A 80 -12.59 6.66 -2.17
CA ALA A 80 -13.02 5.60 -1.25
C ALA A 80 -11.92 4.55 -1.07
N VAL A 81 -11.24 4.14 -2.17
CA VAL A 81 -10.09 3.24 -2.12
C VAL A 81 -8.94 3.86 -1.33
N ILE A 82 -8.58 5.13 -1.61
CA ILE A 82 -7.53 5.84 -0.87
C ILE A 82 -7.86 5.86 0.63
N GLY A 83 -9.09 6.22 1.01
CA GLY A 83 -9.53 6.25 2.40
C GLY A 83 -9.51 4.87 3.05
N LEU A 84 -9.97 3.84 2.34
CA LEU A 84 -9.99 2.46 2.85
C LEU A 84 -8.58 1.92 3.09
N LEU A 85 -7.69 2.02 2.10
CA LEU A 85 -6.30 1.59 2.22
C LEU A 85 -5.57 2.38 3.32
N PHE A 86 -5.85 3.68 3.44
CA PHE A 86 -5.29 4.51 4.50
C PHE A 86 -5.76 4.05 5.88
N GLY A 87 -7.07 3.80 6.07
CA GLY A 87 -7.63 3.29 7.32
C GLY A 87 -7.06 1.92 7.71
N MET A 88 -6.80 1.05 6.73
CA MET A 88 -6.14 -0.24 6.94
C MET A 88 -4.71 -0.14 7.47
N MET A 89 -4.03 1.00 7.23
CA MET A 89 -2.67 1.24 7.73
C MET A 89 -2.63 1.83 9.14
N LEU A 90 -3.77 2.27 9.67
CA LEU A 90 -3.83 2.87 11.01
C LEU A 90 -3.99 1.81 12.11
N PRO A 91 -3.51 2.09 13.33
CA PRO A 91 -3.90 1.33 14.52
C PRO A 91 -5.39 1.58 14.84
N ALA A 92 -6.07 0.55 15.39
CA ALA A 92 -7.49 0.66 15.75
C ALA A 92 -7.79 1.72 16.83
N THR A 93 -6.78 2.09 17.61
CA THR A 93 -6.86 3.11 18.66
C THR A 93 -6.64 4.54 18.15
N SER A 94 -6.51 4.73 16.84
CA SER A 94 -6.27 6.06 16.27
C SER A 94 -7.37 7.05 16.61
N PRO A 95 -7.03 8.24 17.13
CA PRO A 95 -8.02 9.26 17.41
C PRO A 95 -8.64 9.82 16.12
N TRP A 96 -9.90 10.21 16.18
CA TRP A 96 -10.69 10.67 15.03
C TRP A 96 -10.03 11.81 14.24
N TRP A 97 -9.43 12.78 14.93
CA TRP A 97 -8.78 13.93 14.29
C TRP A 97 -7.55 13.53 13.46
N LEU A 98 -6.82 12.49 13.90
CA LEU A 98 -5.65 11.96 13.19
C LEU A 98 -6.10 11.30 11.88
N VAL A 99 -7.21 10.57 11.90
CA VAL A 99 -7.78 9.94 10.70
C VAL A 99 -8.22 11.01 9.70
N ILE A 100 -8.92 12.06 10.15
CA ILE A 100 -9.39 13.15 9.29
C ILE A 100 -8.22 13.95 8.70
N THR A 101 -7.20 14.27 9.50
CA THR A 101 -6.00 14.98 9.00
C THR A 101 -5.22 14.14 7.99
N GLY A 102 -5.04 12.85 8.24
CA GLY A 102 -4.33 11.97 7.31
C GLY A 102 -5.05 11.80 5.99
N THR A 103 -6.37 11.61 6.00
CA THR A 103 -7.18 11.56 4.77
C THR A 103 -7.21 12.91 4.05
N PHE A 104 -7.19 14.04 4.77
CA PHE A 104 -7.01 15.36 4.16
C PHE A 104 -5.71 15.42 3.36
N VAL A 105 -4.59 15.05 3.96
CA VAL A 105 -3.29 15.05 3.28
C VAL A 105 -3.31 14.09 2.08
N ALA A 106 -3.86 12.89 2.25
CA ALA A 106 -3.91 11.89 1.20
C ALA A 106 -4.73 12.38 -0.01
N VAL A 107 -5.96 12.85 0.21
CA VAL A 107 -6.87 13.21 -0.87
C VAL A 107 -6.59 14.61 -1.40
N VAL A 108 -6.44 15.61 -0.52
CA VAL A 108 -6.29 17.00 -0.96
C VAL A 108 -4.89 17.23 -1.51
N ILE A 109 -3.86 16.91 -0.73
CA ILE A 109 -2.48 17.17 -1.12
C ILE A 109 -1.97 16.08 -2.07
N GLY A 110 -2.27 14.81 -1.80
CA GLY A 110 -1.74 13.68 -2.58
C GLY A 110 -2.41 13.48 -3.94
N LYS A 111 -3.70 13.84 -4.08
CA LYS A 111 -4.48 13.60 -5.31
C LYS A 111 -4.94 14.91 -5.96
N MET A 112 -5.71 15.74 -5.25
CA MET A 112 -6.47 16.82 -5.88
C MET A 112 -5.60 18.00 -6.34
N ILE A 113 -4.54 18.35 -5.61
CA ILE A 113 -3.62 19.44 -5.99
C ILE A 113 -2.92 19.13 -7.32
N PHE A 114 -2.64 17.86 -7.60
CA PHE A 114 -1.96 17.44 -8.84
C PHE A 114 -2.89 17.30 -10.03
N GLY A 115 -4.21 17.45 -9.86
CA GLY A 115 -5.19 17.43 -10.94
C GLY A 115 -6.16 16.23 -10.91
N GLY A 116 -6.14 15.43 -9.86
CA GLY A 116 -7.06 14.31 -9.65
C GLY A 116 -6.49 12.96 -10.09
N ILE A 117 -7.37 12.08 -10.58
CA ILE A 117 -7.01 10.69 -10.92
C ILE A 117 -5.91 10.64 -11.97
N GLY A 118 -4.89 9.82 -11.70
CA GLY A 118 -3.80 9.55 -12.65
C GLY A 118 -2.71 10.63 -12.72
N ALA A 119 -2.88 11.77 -12.04
CA ALA A 119 -1.90 12.86 -12.04
C ALA A 119 -0.98 12.86 -10.81
N SER A 120 -1.21 11.99 -9.85
CA SER A 120 -0.47 11.93 -8.59
C SER A 120 0.95 11.41 -8.80
N PRO A 121 2.01 12.18 -8.49
CA PRO A 121 3.40 11.73 -8.60
C PRO A 121 3.78 10.73 -7.50
N PHE A 122 3.08 10.75 -6.38
CA PHE A 122 3.23 9.86 -5.24
C PHE A 122 1.92 9.12 -4.98
N ASN A 123 2.03 7.94 -4.40
CA ASN A 123 0.84 7.26 -3.89
C ASN A 123 0.16 8.12 -2.81
N PRO A 124 -1.09 8.57 -3.02
CA PRO A 124 -1.78 9.46 -2.09
C PRO A 124 -1.94 8.89 -0.68
N THR A 125 -2.25 7.59 -0.58
CA THR A 125 -2.39 6.88 0.70
C THR A 125 -1.10 6.93 1.51
N LEU A 126 0.03 6.65 0.85
CA LEU A 126 1.35 6.67 1.48
C LEU A 126 1.78 8.07 1.87
N LEU A 127 1.42 9.09 1.08
CA LEU A 127 1.73 10.47 1.41
C LEU A 127 1.03 10.90 2.71
N GLY A 128 -0.26 10.58 2.84
CA GLY A 128 -1.01 10.83 4.07
C GLY A 128 -0.41 10.08 5.27
N MET A 129 -0.04 8.83 5.08
CA MET A 129 0.58 8.01 6.13
C MET A 129 1.95 8.52 6.56
N ALA A 130 2.81 8.89 5.60
CA ALA A 130 4.12 9.45 5.88
C ALA A 130 4.02 10.77 6.66
N PHE A 131 3.09 11.64 6.27
CA PHE A 131 2.83 12.88 6.98
C PHE A 131 2.49 12.63 8.46
N LEU A 132 1.59 11.68 8.74
CA LEU A 132 1.22 11.35 10.11
C LEU A 132 2.37 10.71 10.89
N MET A 133 3.10 9.77 10.29
CA MET A 133 4.25 9.10 10.92
C MET A 133 5.37 10.08 11.30
N LEU A 134 5.58 11.10 10.49
CA LEU A 134 6.59 12.11 10.74
C LEU A 134 6.13 13.15 11.78
N SER A 135 4.85 13.54 11.75
CA SER A 135 4.30 14.58 12.63
C SER A 135 3.93 14.03 14.02
N TRP A 136 3.39 12.82 14.09
CA TRP A 136 2.86 12.21 15.31
C TRP A 136 3.29 10.77 15.49
N LYS A 137 4.59 10.53 15.54
CA LYS A 137 5.19 9.19 15.66
C LYS A 137 4.63 8.35 16.81
N VAL A 138 4.24 8.99 17.91
CA VAL A 138 3.74 8.32 19.13
C VAL A 138 2.50 7.46 18.86
N PHE A 139 1.61 7.85 17.94
CA PHE A 139 0.40 7.07 17.62
C PHE A 139 0.69 5.82 16.76
N PHE A 140 1.90 5.69 16.24
CA PHE A 140 2.34 4.54 15.44
C PHE A 140 3.23 3.57 16.21
N ASP A 141 3.30 3.73 17.53
CA ASP A 141 3.83 2.71 18.43
C ASP A 141 2.72 1.70 18.73
N PHE A 142 2.74 0.59 17.98
CA PHE A 142 1.72 -0.45 18.09
C PHE A 142 1.73 -1.14 19.45
N ASP A 143 2.89 -1.25 20.10
CA ASP A 143 3.01 -1.88 21.41
C ASP A 143 2.31 -1.02 22.48
N ALA A 144 2.49 0.29 22.43
CA ALA A 144 1.79 1.23 23.29
C ALA A 144 0.29 1.35 22.96
N ALA A 145 -0.06 1.31 21.67
CA ALA A 145 -1.43 1.44 21.20
C ALA A 145 -2.36 0.32 21.68
N TYR A 146 -1.83 -0.89 21.88
CA TYR A 146 -2.63 -2.07 22.20
C TYR A 146 -2.39 -2.64 23.61
N VAL A 147 -1.78 -1.89 24.50
CA VAL A 147 -1.53 -2.30 25.91
C VAL A 147 -2.79 -2.79 26.62
N ASN A 148 -3.95 -2.20 26.31
CA ASN A 148 -5.24 -2.56 26.94
C ASN A 148 -6.02 -3.66 26.21
N TYR A 149 -5.44 -4.24 25.16
CA TYR A 149 -6.08 -5.33 24.41
C TYR A 149 -5.63 -6.67 24.97
N ASP A 150 -6.57 -7.58 25.15
CA ASP A 150 -6.30 -8.96 25.55
C ASP A 150 -6.27 -9.85 24.31
N PHE A 151 -5.07 -10.15 23.84
CA PHE A 151 -4.86 -11.02 22.69
C PHE A 151 -4.49 -12.43 23.15
N ASN A 152 -5.02 -13.45 22.45
CA ASN A 152 -4.65 -14.86 22.68
C ASN A 152 -3.25 -15.22 22.09
N PHE A 153 -2.39 -14.22 21.83
CA PHE A 153 -1.04 -14.38 21.28
C PHE A 153 -0.12 -13.29 21.85
N THR A 154 1.17 -13.36 21.57
CA THR A 154 2.16 -12.40 22.06
C THR A 154 1.83 -10.98 21.58
N ALA A 155 1.41 -10.12 22.51
CA ALA A 155 1.03 -8.74 22.26
C ALA A 155 2.26 -7.82 22.07
N LEU A 156 3.14 -8.19 21.13
CA LEU A 156 4.35 -7.42 20.78
C LEU A 156 4.45 -7.32 19.26
N ALA A 157 4.78 -6.13 18.75
CA ALA A 157 4.98 -5.94 17.33
C ALA A 157 6.28 -6.60 16.87
N PRO A 158 6.25 -7.55 15.90
CA PRO A 158 7.44 -8.33 15.53
C PRO A 158 8.62 -7.49 15.06
N LEU A 159 8.36 -6.43 14.28
CA LEU A 159 9.41 -5.54 13.78
C LEU A 159 10.00 -4.63 14.86
N THR A 160 9.21 -4.22 15.83
CA THR A 160 9.67 -3.44 17.00
C THR A 160 10.55 -4.32 17.87
N ALA A 161 10.11 -5.55 18.17
CA ALA A 161 10.90 -6.54 18.90
C ALA A 161 12.23 -6.82 18.20
N LEU A 162 12.20 -7.09 16.90
CA LEU A 162 13.40 -7.31 16.10
C LEU A 162 14.38 -6.14 16.18
N LYS A 163 13.88 -4.91 16.13
CA LYS A 163 14.72 -3.71 16.11
C LYS A 163 15.42 -3.43 17.44
N PHE A 164 14.71 -3.60 18.54
CA PHE A 164 15.22 -3.23 19.87
C PHE A 164 15.83 -4.40 20.64
N GLN A 165 15.40 -5.62 20.37
CA GLN A 165 15.82 -6.82 21.11
C GLN A 165 16.70 -7.77 20.26
N GLY A 166 16.76 -7.56 18.94
CA GLY A 166 17.56 -8.37 18.01
C GLY A 166 16.85 -9.64 17.52
N ALA A 167 17.54 -10.38 16.63
CA ALA A 167 16.97 -11.57 15.99
C ALA A 167 16.68 -12.70 16.98
N SER A 168 17.51 -12.85 18.01
CA SER A 168 17.35 -13.88 19.05
C SER A 168 16.05 -13.75 19.85
N ALA A 169 15.53 -12.54 20.02
CA ALA A 169 14.26 -12.29 20.71
C ALA A 169 13.03 -12.64 19.84
N VAL A 170 13.20 -12.66 18.54
CA VAL A 170 12.11 -12.97 17.58
C VAL A 170 12.07 -14.46 17.26
N ASP A 171 13.25 -15.13 17.28
CA ASP A 171 13.35 -16.57 17.04
C ASP A 171 12.66 -17.34 18.19
N GLY A 172 11.55 -18.03 17.84
CA GLY A 172 10.74 -18.81 18.77
C GLY A 172 9.50 -18.10 19.33
N LEU A 173 9.47 -16.76 19.36
CA LEU A 173 8.28 -16.01 19.81
C LEU A 173 7.22 -15.84 18.71
N PHE A 174 7.63 -15.79 17.46
CA PHE A 174 6.76 -15.56 16.31
C PHE A 174 6.87 -16.69 15.28
N PRO A 175 6.12 -17.79 15.46
CA PRO A 175 6.05 -18.83 14.43
C PRO A 175 5.55 -18.25 13.11
N ILE A 176 6.16 -18.65 11.99
CA ILE A 176 5.79 -18.15 10.66
C ILE A 176 4.31 -18.42 10.35
N SER A 177 3.79 -19.57 10.80
CA SER A 177 2.37 -19.91 10.69
C SER A 177 1.46 -18.86 11.33
N ASP A 178 1.83 -18.38 12.50
CA ASP A 178 1.03 -17.40 13.25
C ASP A 178 1.11 -16.01 12.59
N LEU A 179 2.28 -15.63 12.06
CA LEU A 179 2.43 -14.40 11.27
C LEU A 179 1.58 -14.42 9.99
N ILE A 180 1.53 -15.56 9.27
CA ILE A 180 0.69 -15.73 8.09
C ILE A 180 -0.79 -15.61 8.45
N MET A 181 -1.20 -16.21 9.57
CA MET A 181 -2.58 -16.17 10.06
C MET A 181 -2.96 -14.86 10.75
N GLY A 182 -2.01 -13.91 10.87
CA GLY A 182 -2.28 -12.58 11.41
C GLY A 182 -2.26 -12.49 12.93
N LYS A 183 -1.73 -13.50 13.66
CA LYS A 183 -1.55 -13.43 15.11
C LYS A 183 -0.34 -12.58 15.45
N GLN A 184 -0.42 -11.32 15.13
CA GLN A 184 0.59 -10.30 15.40
C GLN A 184 -0.07 -8.95 15.65
N VAL A 185 0.62 -8.11 16.41
CA VAL A 185 0.22 -6.73 16.64
C VAL A 185 0.65 -5.86 15.46
N GLY A 186 -0.24 -5.01 14.97
CA GLY A 186 0.02 -4.15 13.82
C GLY A 186 -1.17 -3.28 13.42
N ALA A 187 -1.15 -2.77 12.21
CA ALA A 187 -2.26 -2.00 11.65
C ALA A 187 -3.46 -2.89 11.29
N ILE A 188 -4.64 -2.28 11.25
CA ILE A 188 -5.93 -3.00 11.08
C ILE A 188 -5.91 -3.97 9.90
N GLY A 189 -5.42 -3.54 8.73
CA GLY A 189 -5.46 -4.33 7.50
C GLY A 189 -4.13 -4.98 7.10
N ALA A 190 -3.05 -4.81 7.89
CA ALA A 190 -1.72 -5.29 7.51
C ALA A 190 -1.30 -6.59 8.21
N THR A 191 -2.03 -7.01 9.25
CA THR A 191 -1.67 -8.16 10.07
C THR A 191 -1.95 -9.51 9.40
N PHE A 192 -3.04 -9.65 8.66
CA PHE A 192 -3.46 -10.92 8.07
C PHE A 192 -2.81 -11.19 6.71
N GLY A 193 -1.63 -11.79 6.73
CA GLY A 193 -0.84 -12.07 5.54
C GLY A 193 -1.55 -12.92 4.49
N LEU A 194 -2.26 -13.97 4.91
CA LEU A 194 -3.01 -14.84 3.99
C LEU A 194 -4.11 -14.07 3.26
N GLY A 195 -4.85 -13.21 3.95
CA GLY A 195 -5.91 -12.41 3.34
C GLY A 195 -5.37 -11.42 2.30
N LEU A 196 -4.21 -10.81 2.57
CA LEU A 196 -3.54 -9.92 1.62
C LEU A 196 -3.05 -10.66 0.37
N ILE A 197 -2.53 -11.88 0.53
CA ILE A 197 -2.11 -12.72 -0.60
C ILE A 197 -3.31 -13.11 -1.46
N ILE A 198 -4.41 -13.56 -0.85
CA ILE A 198 -5.64 -13.94 -1.57
C ILE A 198 -6.18 -12.73 -2.35
N GLY A 199 -6.26 -11.55 -1.71
CA GLY A 199 -6.70 -10.32 -2.36
C GLY A 199 -5.77 -9.89 -3.50
N GLY A 200 -4.45 -9.97 -3.29
CA GLY A 200 -3.46 -9.65 -4.31
C GLY A 200 -3.51 -10.58 -5.52
N ILE A 201 -3.62 -11.89 -5.30
CA ILE A 201 -3.78 -12.89 -6.37
C ILE A 201 -5.09 -12.63 -7.14
N TYR A 202 -6.18 -12.32 -6.45
CA TYR A 202 -7.44 -11.96 -7.08
C TYR A 202 -7.29 -10.79 -8.05
N LEU A 203 -6.61 -9.70 -7.64
CA LEU A 203 -6.38 -8.53 -8.49
C LEU A 203 -5.49 -8.85 -9.70
N ILE A 204 -4.47 -9.70 -9.53
CA ILE A 204 -3.61 -10.16 -10.62
C ILE A 204 -4.40 -10.99 -11.63
N LEU A 205 -5.24 -11.93 -11.17
CA LEU A 205 -6.07 -12.77 -12.03
C LEU A 205 -7.13 -11.96 -12.78
N ARG A 206 -7.64 -10.90 -12.17
CA ARG A 206 -8.57 -9.95 -12.82
C ARG A 206 -7.87 -8.99 -13.78
N GLY A 207 -6.53 -8.93 -13.78
CA GLY A 207 -5.75 -8.06 -14.65
C GLY A 207 -5.64 -6.59 -14.20
N TYR A 208 -6.14 -6.25 -13.01
CA TYR A 208 -6.04 -4.89 -12.46
C TYR A 208 -4.67 -4.56 -11.90
N VAL A 209 -3.94 -5.57 -11.41
CA VAL A 209 -2.57 -5.45 -10.93
C VAL A 209 -1.65 -6.33 -11.77
N ARG A 210 -0.55 -5.77 -12.22
CA ARG A 210 0.48 -6.51 -12.95
C ARG A 210 1.37 -7.27 -11.97
N TRP A 211 1.54 -8.55 -12.22
CA TRP A 211 2.28 -9.48 -11.36
C TRP A 211 3.77 -9.14 -11.21
N GLU A 212 4.34 -8.38 -12.15
CA GLU A 212 5.77 -8.02 -12.18
C GLU A 212 6.20 -7.26 -10.91
N ILE A 213 5.38 -6.31 -10.43
CA ILE A 213 5.69 -5.51 -9.24
C ILE A 213 5.63 -6.37 -7.96
N PRO A 214 4.51 -7.07 -7.64
CA PRO A 214 4.45 -7.88 -6.42
C PRO A 214 5.51 -8.97 -6.36
N VAL A 215 5.76 -9.67 -7.47
CA VAL A 215 6.75 -10.76 -7.52
C VAL A 215 8.17 -10.23 -7.32
N SER A 216 8.55 -9.15 -8.01
CA SER A 216 9.87 -8.54 -7.85
C SER A 216 10.07 -7.94 -6.45
N PHE A 217 9.00 -7.38 -5.87
CA PHE A 217 9.01 -6.86 -4.51
C PHE A 217 9.23 -7.98 -3.48
N ILE A 218 8.47 -9.07 -3.55
CA ILE A 218 8.65 -10.23 -2.66
C ILE A 218 10.05 -10.83 -2.83
N ALA A 219 10.50 -11.01 -4.08
CA ALA A 219 11.85 -11.51 -4.36
C ALA A 219 12.94 -10.58 -3.79
N GLY A 220 12.75 -9.27 -3.89
CA GLY A 220 13.66 -8.27 -3.33
C GLY A 220 13.73 -8.32 -1.80
N ILE A 221 12.59 -8.47 -1.10
CA ILE A 221 12.55 -8.67 0.36
C ILE A 221 13.32 -9.92 0.75
N LEU A 222 13.02 -11.06 0.12
CA LEU A 222 13.65 -12.34 0.44
C LEU A 222 15.14 -12.32 0.17
N PHE A 223 15.55 -11.79 -0.98
CA PHE A 223 16.96 -11.70 -1.37
C PHE A 223 17.75 -10.79 -0.43
N THR A 224 17.27 -9.56 -0.20
CA THR A 224 18.01 -8.58 0.61
C THR A 224 18.07 -9.01 2.06
N ALA A 225 16.97 -9.51 2.64
CA ALA A 225 16.96 -10.00 4.01
C ALA A 225 17.87 -11.25 4.17
N TYR A 226 17.94 -12.11 3.16
CA TYR A 226 18.85 -13.25 3.16
C TYR A 226 20.32 -12.81 3.15
N CYS A 227 20.67 -11.80 2.35
CA CYS A 227 22.04 -11.24 2.35
C CYS A 227 22.43 -10.66 3.71
N PHE A 228 21.51 -9.93 4.39
CA PHE A 228 21.76 -9.44 5.74
C PHE A 228 21.93 -10.57 6.76
N LYS A 229 21.08 -11.61 6.69
CA LYS A 229 21.19 -12.78 7.57
C LYS A 229 22.51 -13.53 7.38
N LEU A 230 23.02 -13.64 6.15
CA LEU A 230 24.33 -14.24 5.89
C LEU A 230 25.48 -13.42 6.47
N ALA A 231 25.36 -12.07 6.46
CA ALA A 231 26.40 -11.20 6.99
C ALA A 231 26.49 -11.29 8.51
N ASN A 232 25.36 -11.34 9.22
CA ASN A 232 25.34 -11.50 10.68
C ASN A 232 24.04 -12.23 11.12
N PRO A 233 24.09 -13.57 11.28
CA PRO A 233 22.91 -14.38 11.63
C PRO A 233 22.33 -14.08 13.01
N GLU A 234 23.13 -13.60 13.95
CA GLU A 234 22.70 -13.30 15.33
C GLU A 234 21.92 -11.97 15.42
N THR A 235 22.25 -11.03 14.55
CA THR A 235 21.65 -9.67 14.58
C THR A 235 20.42 -9.57 13.68
N TYR A 236 20.44 -10.21 12.49
CA TYR A 236 19.42 -10.03 11.48
C TYR A 236 18.49 -11.24 11.37
N ALA A 237 17.19 -10.98 11.42
CA ALA A 237 16.17 -12.01 11.32
C ALA A 237 16.07 -12.65 9.94
N GLY A 238 15.39 -13.80 9.88
CA GLY A 238 15.16 -14.52 8.64
C GLY A 238 14.24 -13.77 7.66
N PRO A 239 14.36 -14.05 6.35
CA PRO A 239 13.58 -13.39 5.30
C PRO A 239 12.06 -13.50 5.50
N MET A 240 11.57 -14.63 6.01
CA MET A 240 10.14 -14.89 6.20
C MET A 240 9.51 -13.97 7.25
N ILE A 241 10.26 -13.62 8.31
CA ILE A 241 9.77 -12.67 9.32
C ILE A 241 9.56 -11.30 8.68
N HIS A 242 10.52 -10.83 7.87
CA HIS A 242 10.40 -9.57 7.16
C HIS A 242 9.25 -9.55 6.15
N LEU A 243 8.96 -10.69 5.50
CA LEU A 243 7.90 -10.81 4.52
C LEU A 243 6.51 -10.72 5.15
N PHE A 244 6.30 -11.43 6.27
CA PHE A 244 4.97 -11.55 6.91
C PHE A 244 4.73 -10.54 8.03
N SER A 245 5.69 -9.64 8.30
CA SER A 245 5.54 -8.61 9.34
C SER A 245 5.40 -7.22 8.76
N GLY A 246 4.66 -6.35 9.46
CA GLY A 246 4.45 -4.95 9.09
C GLY A 246 3.64 -4.79 7.81
N TYR A 247 3.95 -3.75 7.05
CA TYR A 247 3.24 -3.41 5.81
C TYR A 247 3.77 -4.11 4.56
N THR A 248 4.63 -5.12 4.66
CA THR A 248 5.34 -5.70 3.51
C THR A 248 4.40 -6.26 2.46
N LEU A 249 3.51 -7.20 2.83
CA LEU A 249 2.55 -7.80 1.89
C LEU A 249 1.50 -6.79 1.42
N PHE A 250 1.05 -5.93 2.31
CA PHE A 250 0.15 -4.84 1.95
C PHE A 250 0.81 -3.89 0.95
N GLY A 251 2.08 -3.54 1.18
CA GLY A 251 2.92 -2.78 0.27
C GLY A 251 3.08 -3.43 -1.09
N ALA A 252 3.38 -4.72 -1.12
CA ALA A 252 3.63 -5.47 -2.35
C ALA A 252 2.40 -5.53 -3.28
N PHE A 253 1.20 -5.75 -2.74
CA PHE A 253 0.00 -6.01 -3.53
C PHE A 253 -0.89 -4.78 -3.75
N PHE A 254 -0.91 -3.81 -2.83
CA PHE A 254 -1.87 -2.71 -2.86
C PHE A 254 -1.23 -1.32 -2.93
N LEU A 255 -0.05 -1.11 -2.34
CA LEU A 255 0.55 0.22 -2.28
C LEU A 255 1.57 0.49 -3.39
N ALA A 256 2.46 -0.48 -3.68
CA ALA A 256 3.46 -0.34 -4.73
C ALA A 256 2.86 -0.50 -6.15
N THR A 257 1.64 -1.03 -6.24
CA THR A 257 0.91 -1.29 -7.48
C THR A 257 -0.10 -0.20 -7.83
N GLU A 258 -0.06 0.94 -7.16
CA GLU A 258 -0.93 2.07 -7.43
C GLU A 258 -0.65 2.61 -8.83
N ASN A 259 -1.72 2.80 -9.64
CA ASN A 259 -1.62 3.00 -11.08
C ASN A 259 -0.98 4.33 -11.50
N ALA A 260 -1.13 5.40 -10.71
CA ALA A 260 -0.60 6.71 -11.07
C ALA A 260 0.89 6.85 -10.77
N SER A 261 1.36 6.24 -9.68
CA SER A 261 2.71 6.43 -9.15
C SER A 261 3.68 5.28 -9.45
N SER A 262 3.19 4.15 -9.99
CA SER A 262 4.01 3.00 -10.37
C SER A 262 4.44 3.03 -11.85
N PRO A 263 5.54 2.35 -12.22
CA PRO A 263 5.98 2.28 -13.62
C PRO A 263 5.03 1.49 -14.50
N VAL A 264 5.03 1.80 -15.80
CA VAL A 264 4.14 1.20 -16.79
C VAL A 264 4.81 0.05 -17.54
N ASN A 265 6.12 0.11 -17.77
CA ASN A 265 6.86 -0.87 -18.55
C ASN A 265 7.34 -2.05 -17.69
N ARG A 266 7.46 -3.26 -18.27
CA ARG A 266 7.81 -4.50 -17.54
C ARG A 266 9.16 -4.43 -16.84
N ILE A 267 10.22 -3.96 -17.54
CA ILE A 267 11.56 -3.85 -16.95
C ILE A 267 11.58 -2.83 -15.82
N PRO A 268 11.07 -1.59 -16.00
CA PRO A 268 10.86 -0.65 -14.92
C PRO A 268 10.10 -1.21 -13.72
N MET A 269 9.02 -1.98 -13.93
CA MET A 269 8.25 -2.60 -12.86
C MET A 269 9.08 -3.54 -12.00
N ILE A 270 9.91 -4.39 -12.63
CA ILE A 270 10.79 -5.33 -11.91
C ILE A 270 11.85 -4.56 -11.12
N ILE A 271 12.47 -3.55 -11.72
CA ILE A 271 13.47 -2.70 -11.06
C ILE A 271 12.84 -1.99 -9.86
N TYR A 272 11.69 -1.33 -10.07
CA TYR A 272 10.97 -0.60 -9.04
C TYR A 272 10.61 -1.50 -7.86
N GLY A 273 9.97 -2.65 -8.10
CA GLY A 273 9.57 -3.57 -7.04
C GLY A 273 10.77 -4.10 -6.25
N PHE A 274 11.85 -4.50 -6.93
CA PHE A 274 13.05 -5.01 -6.28
C PHE A 274 13.75 -3.95 -5.42
N PHE A 275 13.97 -2.75 -5.95
CA PHE A 275 14.63 -1.69 -5.20
C PHE A 275 13.77 -1.12 -4.07
N ALA A 276 12.43 -1.05 -4.22
CA ALA A 276 11.54 -0.71 -3.12
C ALA A 276 11.71 -1.69 -1.96
N ALA A 277 11.71 -2.98 -2.25
CA ALA A 277 11.92 -4.04 -1.28
C ALA A 277 13.30 -3.96 -0.60
N ALA A 278 14.36 -3.74 -1.38
CA ALA A 278 15.71 -3.59 -0.85
C ALA A 278 15.80 -2.39 0.12
N MET A 279 15.20 -1.25 -0.25
CA MET A 279 15.15 -0.07 0.62
C MET A 279 14.38 -0.33 1.91
N ILE A 280 13.30 -1.13 1.89
CA ILE A 280 12.57 -1.51 3.10
C ILE A 280 13.49 -2.24 4.07
N ILE A 281 14.22 -3.26 3.60
CA ILE A 281 15.12 -4.02 4.46
C ILE A 281 16.27 -3.16 4.99
N LEU A 282 16.84 -2.28 4.16
CA LEU A 282 17.84 -1.31 4.60
C LEU A 282 17.31 -0.41 5.71
N MET A 283 16.09 0.14 5.55
CA MET A 283 15.47 1.00 6.55
C MET A 283 15.16 0.24 7.84
N ARG A 284 14.71 -1.02 7.76
CA ARG A 284 14.44 -1.87 8.93
C ARG A 284 15.70 -2.20 9.70
N ASN A 285 16.77 -2.58 9.01
CA ASN A 285 18.00 -3.05 9.65
C ASN A 285 18.93 -1.90 10.09
N ILE A 286 19.06 -0.86 9.28
CA ILE A 286 20.01 0.23 9.49
C ILE A 286 19.31 1.53 9.92
N GLY A 287 18.12 1.81 9.37
CA GLY A 287 17.37 3.05 9.63
C GLY A 287 16.82 3.15 11.05
N SER A 288 16.15 4.25 11.38
CA SER A 288 15.55 4.52 12.69
C SER A 288 14.11 3.98 12.85
N TYR A 289 13.42 3.71 11.75
CA TYR A 289 12.04 3.21 11.76
C TYR A 289 12.00 1.69 11.84
N ALA A 290 11.06 1.15 12.61
CA ALA A 290 10.84 -0.29 12.68
C ALA A 290 10.27 -0.83 11.35
N ASP A 291 9.38 -0.09 10.70
CA ASP A 291 8.89 -0.41 9.36
C ASP A 291 9.16 0.75 8.39
N GLY A 292 9.98 0.48 7.38
CA GLY A 292 10.35 1.44 6.33
C GLY A 292 9.48 1.40 5.09
N THR A 293 8.42 0.57 5.04
CA THR A 293 7.64 0.30 3.82
C THR A 293 7.05 1.58 3.21
N VAL A 294 6.46 2.44 4.04
CA VAL A 294 5.85 3.71 3.59
C VAL A 294 6.86 4.61 2.91
N LEU A 295 7.98 4.85 3.59
CA LEU A 295 9.03 5.76 3.11
C LEU A 295 9.78 5.19 1.90
N ALA A 296 10.04 3.89 1.89
CA ALA A 296 10.73 3.24 0.78
C ALA A 296 9.93 3.33 -0.52
N ILE A 297 8.62 3.03 -0.49
CA ILE A 297 7.79 3.12 -1.69
C ILE A 297 7.68 4.58 -2.16
N LEU A 298 7.52 5.56 -1.25
CA LEU A 298 7.49 6.97 -1.62
C LEU A 298 8.81 7.44 -2.26
N LEU A 299 9.97 6.98 -1.77
CA LEU A 299 11.26 7.26 -2.40
C LEU A 299 11.33 6.68 -3.82
N LEU A 300 10.84 5.47 -4.02
CA LEU A 300 10.80 4.86 -5.35
C LEU A 300 9.78 5.54 -6.27
N ASN A 301 8.67 6.06 -5.76
CA ASN A 301 7.76 6.88 -6.54
C ASN A 301 8.45 8.14 -7.07
N LEU A 302 9.32 8.77 -6.26
CA LEU A 302 10.13 9.92 -6.69
C LEU A 302 11.09 9.56 -7.82
N VAL A 303 11.66 8.36 -7.78
CA VAL A 303 12.62 7.87 -8.79
C VAL A 303 11.90 7.26 -10.01
N ASN A 304 10.61 6.93 -9.88
CA ASN A 304 9.83 6.27 -10.93
C ASN A 304 9.93 6.95 -12.31
N PRO A 305 9.82 8.29 -12.46
CA PRO A 305 9.94 8.92 -13.77
C PRO A 305 11.29 8.65 -14.47
N LEU A 306 12.36 8.47 -13.68
CA LEU A 306 13.69 8.12 -14.21
C LEU A 306 13.75 6.65 -14.64
N ILE A 307 13.19 5.76 -13.83
CA ILE A 307 13.16 4.31 -14.13
C ILE A 307 12.30 4.06 -15.37
N ASP A 308 11.18 4.75 -15.52
CA ASP A 308 10.24 4.57 -16.64
C ASP A 308 10.74 5.16 -17.98
N THR A 309 11.90 5.83 -17.99
CA THR A 309 12.61 6.17 -19.23
C THR A 309 13.15 4.94 -19.96
N ILE A 310 13.30 3.80 -19.27
CA ILE A 310 13.71 2.52 -19.84
C ILE A 310 12.51 1.93 -20.62
N ARG A 311 12.40 2.33 -21.88
CA ARG A 311 11.27 1.94 -22.75
C ARG A 311 11.71 0.90 -23.79
N PRO A 312 10.79 0.01 -24.23
CA PRO A 312 11.07 -0.84 -25.37
C PRO A 312 11.31 0.01 -26.62
N LYS A 313 12.21 -0.42 -27.48
CA LYS A 313 12.50 0.26 -28.75
C LYS A 313 11.22 0.28 -29.60
N ALA A 314 10.91 1.42 -30.22
CA ALA A 314 9.78 1.54 -31.13
C ALA A 314 9.96 0.60 -32.32
N LEU A 315 8.88 -0.08 -32.75
CA LEU A 315 8.86 -0.91 -33.95
C LEU A 315 9.30 -0.07 -35.15
N GLY A 316 10.30 -0.55 -35.91
CA GLY A 316 10.80 0.12 -37.12
C GLY A 316 12.02 1.07 -36.91
N LYS A 317 12.43 1.37 -35.68
CA LYS A 317 13.73 2.01 -35.42
C LYS A 317 14.81 0.92 -35.36
N GLY A 318 15.57 0.80 -36.44
CA GLY A 318 16.77 -0.05 -36.50
C GLY A 318 17.81 0.32 -35.46
N VAL A 319 18.76 -0.60 -35.24
CA VAL A 319 19.83 -0.52 -34.23
C VAL A 319 20.85 0.62 -34.50
N ASN A 320 20.69 1.33 -35.61
CA ASN A 320 21.67 2.32 -36.04
C ASN A 320 21.16 3.75 -35.78
N ASN A 321 21.23 4.21 -34.57
CA ASN A 321 21.37 5.63 -34.21
C ASN A 321 21.56 5.70 -32.69
N ALA A 322 22.78 5.39 -32.25
CA ALA A 322 23.35 5.84 -31.00
C ALA A 322 24.20 7.05 -31.29
#